data_30fecf174c769bbbd75733d3a45e0fdb
#
_entry.id   30fecf174c769bbbd75733d3a45e0fdb
#
_cell.length_a   1.000
_cell.length_b   1.000
_cell.length_c   1.000
_cell.angle_alpha   90.00
_cell.angle_beta   90.00
_cell.angle_gamma   90.00
#
_symmetry.space_group_name_H-M   'P 1'
#
loop_
_entity.id
_entity.type
_entity.pdbx_description
1 polymer ?
#
loop_
_entity_poly.entity_id
_entity_poly.type
_entity_poly.pdbx_seq_one_letter_code
_entity_poly.pdbx_strand_id
1 'polypeptide(L)'
;MLLVITTSLRRRTAAAALSLAAVLTTTAATPGQAPAASVTAAAKPATPGPAACPVQFDDKIKAAADRRVQVDRITPDPSWRTSCGTLYRADGRGPSVIFKEGFRPRDVVDGQYDLEKYVLVNQPSPYVSTTYDHDLFKKWKSAFNYYVDAPGGVDVNKTIGDTHKWADQQEVAFPGGIARRYIVGVCPVDKQTRTEIMSECESNPHYRPWH
;
A
#
# COMPACT_ATOMS: atom_id res chain seq x y z
N MET A 1 30.81 -33.25 26.20
CA MET A 1 30.84 -34.08 24.99
C MET A 1 30.72 -33.14 23.80
N LEU A 2 31.89 -32.78 23.25
CA LEU A 2 31.99 -31.84 22.12
C LEU A 2 31.69 -32.57 20.82
N LEU A 3 30.86 -32.00 19.95
CA LEU A 3 30.78 -32.44 18.56
C LEU A 3 31.06 -31.24 17.65
N VAL A 4 32.23 -31.30 17.03
CA VAL A 4 32.70 -30.36 15.98
C VAL A 4 32.16 -30.88 14.65
N ILE A 5 31.48 -30.04 13.88
CA ILE A 5 31.16 -30.34 12.48
C ILE A 5 31.78 -29.27 11.57
N THR A 6 32.63 -29.75 10.71
CA THR A 6 33.49 -29.07 9.76
C THR A 6 32.72 -28.55 8.55
N THR A 7 33.10 -27.34 8.16
CA THR A 7 32.71 -26.65 6.91
C THR A 7 33.36 -27.28 5.68
N SER A 8 32.60 -27.48 4.59
CA SER A 8 33.16 -27.74 3.27
C SER A 8 32.76 -26.61 2.28
N LEU A 9 33.76 -25.86 1.89
CA LEU A 9 33.74 -24.80 0.88
C LEU A 9 33.84 -25.46 -0.50
N ARG A 10 32.86 -25.31 -1.39
CA ARG A 10 32.98 -25.64 -2.82
C ARG A 10 32.95 -24.38 -3.67
N ARG A 11 34.16 -24.01 -4.13
CA ARG A 11 34.35 -23.04 -5.21
C ARG A 11 33.93 -23.69 -6.54
N ARG A 12 33.14 -22.97 -7.35
CA ARG A 12 32.98 -23.27 -8.78
C ARG A 12 33.41 -22.04 -9.60
N THR A 13 34.38 -22.26 -10.41
CA THR A 13 34.99 -21.35 -11.39
C THR A 13 34.07 -21.15 -12.58
N ALA A 14 33.93 -19.89 -13.01
CA ALA A 14 33.26 -19.52 -14.26
C ALA A 14 34.28 -19.44 -15.39
N ALA A 15 33.96 -20.06 -16.51
CA ALA A 15 34.71 -19.93 -17.76
C ALA A 15 34.05 -18.87 -18.65
N ALA A 16 34.85 -17.91 -19.08
CA ALA A 16 34.45 -16.89 -20.05
C ALA A 16 34.70 -17.42 -21.47
N ALA A 17 33.72 -17.30 -22.37
CA ALA A 17 33.87 -17.53 -23.78
C ALA A 17 33.74 -16.17 -24.51
N LEU A 18 34.83 -15.77 -25.17
CA LEU A 18 34.85 -14.67 -26.14
C LEU A 18 34.35 -15.19 -27.50
N SER A 19 33.41 -14.50 -28.09
CA SER A 19 33.04 -14.69 -29.51
C SER A 19 33.32 -13.41 -30.28
N LEU A 20 34.27 -13.49 -31.21
CA LEU A 20 34.54 -12.49 -32.27
C LEU A 20 33.44 -12.60 -33.35
N ALA A 21 32.82 -11.51 -33.72
CA ALA A 21 31.99 -11.40 -34.92
C ALA A 21 32.63 -10.42 -35.89
N ALA A 22 32.85 -10.91 -37.09
CA ALA A 22 33.46 -10.20 -38.20
C ALA A 22 32.50 -9.20 -38.85
N VAL A 23 33.03 -8.03 -39.20
CA VAL A 23 32.30 -6.98 -39.93
C VAL A 23 32.50 -7.22 -41.41
N LEU A 24 31.42 -7.44 -42.16
CA LEU A 24 31.37 -7.41 -43.61
C LEU A 24 30.67 -6.12 -44.04
N THR A 25 31.44 -5.22 -44.65
CA THR A 25 30.92 -4.01 -45.30
C THR A 25 30.57 -4.34 -46.77
N THR A 26 29.29 -4.23 -47.11
CA THR A 26 28.85 -4.20 -48.49
C THR A 26 28.26 -2.83 -48.81
N THR A 27 28.91 -2.12 -49.74
CA THR A 27 28.41 -0.90 -50.38
C THR A 27 27.41 -1.28 -51.47
N ALA A 28 26.16 -0.81 -51.38
CA ALA A 28 25.18 -0.90 -52.45
C ALA A 28 24.63 0.47 -52.78
N ALA A 29 24.52 0.69 -54.11
CA ALA A 29 24.15 1.93 -54.77
C ALA A 29 22.72 2.39 -54.49
N THR A 30 22.53 3.71 -54.46
CA THR A 30 21.25 4.43 -54.26
C THR A 30 20.43 4.44 -55.55
N PRO A 31 19.16 4.06 -55.56
CA PRO A 31 18.18 4.52 -56.55
C PRO A 31 17.22 5.55 -55.93
N GLY A 32 16.86 6.47 -56.77
CA GLY A 32 15.99 7.64 -56.64
C GLY A 32 14.91 7.68 -55.59
N GLN A 33 14.90 8.78 -54.88
CA GLN A 33 13.94 9.16 -53.85
C GLN A 33 12.64 9.64 -54.53
N ALA A 34 11.55 8.88 -54.34
CA ALA A 34 10.19 9.35 -54.60
C ALA A 34 9.71 10.18 -53.36
N PRO A 35 8.89 11.22 -53.57
CA PRO A 35 8.43 12.03 -52.43
C PRO A 35 7.52 11.18 -51.53
N ALA A 36 7.92 11.05 -50.25
CA ALA A 36 7.14 10.39 -49.26
C ALA A 36 5.92 11.25 -48.89
N ALA A 37 4.74 10.72 -49.17
CA ALA A 37 3.50 11.28 -48.61
C ALA A 37 3.52 11.19 -47.07
N SER A 38 3.44 12.34 -46.44
CA SER A 38 3.34 12.43 -44.97
C SER A 38 2.03 11.81 -44.51
N VAL A 39 2.08 10.56 -44.06
CA VAL A 39 0.95 9.93 -43.37
C VAL A 39 0.93 10.52 -41.97
N THR A 40 0.01 11.45 -41.75
CA THR A 40 -0.29 11.96 -40.39
C THR A 40 -0.81 10.77 -39.57
N ALA A 41 0.03 10.21 -38.74
CA ALA A 41 -0.38 9.17 -37.80
C ALA A 41 -1.47 9.77 -36.85
N ALA A 42 -2.69 9.24 -36.98
CA ALA A 42 -3.76 9.57 -36.07
C ALA A 42 -3.31 9.23 -34.64
N ALA A 43 -3.23 10.25 -33.79
CA ALA A 43 -2.90 10.07 -32.39
C ALA A 43 -3.93 9.12 -31.77
N LYS A 44 -3.45 8.01 -31.23
CA LYS A 44 -4.26 7.06 -30.46
C LYS A 44 -4.95 7.86 -29.34
N PRO A 45 -6.28 7.72 -29.15
CA PRO A 45 -6.95 8.39 -28.04
C PRO A 45 -6.25 8.03 -26.74
N ALA A 46 -5.79 9.02 -25.99
CA ALA A 46 -5.22 8.82 -24.66
C ALA A 46 -6.29 8.15 -23.80
N THR A 47 -5.97 6.99 -23.24
CA THR A 47 -6.80 6.36 -22.21
C THR A 47 -6.99 7.41 -21.10
N PRO A 48 -8.22 7.70 -20.65
CA PRO A 48 -8.41 8.60 -19.51
C PRO A 48 -7.54 8.10 -18.37
N GLY A 49 -6.62 8.94 -17.90
CA GLY A 49 -5.85 8.64 -16.69
C GLY A 49 -6.79 8.44 -15.52
N PRO A 50 -6.36 7.72 -14.46
CA PRO A 50 -7.17 7.58 -13.26
C PRO A 50 -7.66 8.96 -12.81
N ALA A 51 -8.97 9.06 -12.48
CA ALA A 51 -9.57 10.32 -12.07
C ALA A 51 -8.72 10.97 -10.99
N ALA A 52 -8.40 12.25 -11.17
CA ALA A 52 -7.59 12.98 -10.19
C ALA A 52 -8.29 12.94 -8.84
N CYS A 53 -7.54 12.54 -7.81
CA CYS A 53 -8.03 12.54 -6.45
C CYS A 53 -8.48 13.94 -6.05
N PRO A 54 -9.63 14.12 -5.40
CA PRO A 54 -9.98 15.43 -4.83
C PRO A 54 -8.89 15.85 -3.84
N VAL A 55 -8.16 16.92 -4.15
CA VAL A 55 -6.90 17.28 -3.48
C VAL A 55 -7.12 17.83 -2.06
N GLN A 56 -8.35 18.18 -1.69
CA GLN A 56 -8.66 18.71 -0.35
C GLN A 56 -9.93 18.07 0.21
N PHE A 57 -9.80 17.55 1.44
CA PHE A 57 -10.93 17.16 2.25
C PHE A 57 -11.13 18.23 3.32
N ASP A 58 -12.25 18.95 3.26
CA ASP A 58 -12.63 19.88 4.33
C ASP A 58 -12.82 19.13 5.65
N ASP A 59 -13.36 17.92 5.58
CA ASP A 59 -13.54 17.04 6.73
C ASP A 59 -12.39 16.01 6.82
N LYS A 60 -11.38 16.30 7.61
CA LYS A 60 -10.18 15.48 7.83
C LYS A 60 -10.50 14.09 8.40
N ILE A 61 -11.63 13.94 9.09
CA ILE A 61 -12.09 12.69 9.68
C ILE A 61 -13.33 12.12 8.99
N LYS A 62 -13.52 12.42 7.70
CA LYS A 62 -14.67 11.93 6.91
C LYS A 62 -14.78 10.40 6.96
N ALA A 63 -13.66 9.69 7.02
CA ALA A 63 -13.62 8.23 7.11
C ALA A 63 -13.92 7.67 8.49
N ALA A 64 -13.91 8.47 9.55
CA ALA A 64 -13.96 8.01 10.92
C ALA A 64 -15.19 7.15 11.24
N ALA A 65 -14.96 6.01 11.89
CA ALA A 65 -15.99 5.16 12.51
C ALA A 65 -16.45 5.73 13.85
N ASP A 66 -15.60 6.48 14.52
CA ASP A 66 -15.89 7.21 15.76
C ASP A 66 -15.48 8.68 15.61
N ARG A 67 -16.47 9.54 15.49
CA ARG A 67 -16.27 10.97 15.25
C ARG A 67 -15.99 11.81 16.51
N ARG A 68 -15.89 11.17 17.68
CA ARG A 68 -15.49 11.86 18.94
C ARG A 68 -14.00 12.17 18.98
N VAL A 69 -13.22 11.67 18.00
CA VAL A 69 -11.79 11.97 17.89
C VAL A 69 -11.53 13.47 17.81
N GLN A 70 -10.52 13.93 18.52
CA GLN A 70 -10.12 15.33 18.65
C GLN A 70 -8.86 15.57 17.82
N VAL A 71 -9.04 16.08 16.60
CA VAL A 71 -7.95 16.24 15.61
C VAL A 71 -6.87 17.22 16.09
N ASP A 72 -7.26 18.23 16.83
CA ASP A 72 -6.40 19.25 17.43
C ASP A 72 -5.43 18.72 18.50
N ARG A 73 -5.67 17.51 19.01
CA ARG A 73 -4.76 16.82 19.93
C ARG A 73 -3.65 16.03 19.22
N ILE A 74 -3.72 15.86 17.92
CA ILE A 74 -2.71 15.10 17.19
C ILE A 74 -1.38 15.85 17.17
N THR A 75 -0.33 15.18 17.63
CA THR A 75 1.03 15.72 17.60
C THR A 75 2.01 14.72 16.98
N PRO A 76 3.04 15.21 16.25
CA PRO A 76 3.17 16.56 15.69
C PRO A 76 2.05 16.89 14.69
N ASP A 77 2.04 18.10 14.15
CA ASP A 77 1.04 18.51 13.15
C ASP A 77 0.95 17.51 12.00
N PRO A 78 -0.24 16.95 11.72
CA PRO A 78 -0.36 15.82 10.83
C PRO A 78 -0.23 16.19 9.36
N SER A 79 0.60 15.48 8.63
CA SER A 79 0.63 15.47 7.16
C SER A 79 -0.49 14.58 6.65
N TRP A 80 -1.59 15.20 6.23
CA TRP A 80 -2.75 14.47 5.71
C TRP A 80 -2.46 13.83 4.35
N ARG A 81 -2.93 12.60 4.18
CA ARG A 81 -2.86 11.89 2.91
C ARG A 81 -3.69 12.61 1.84
N THR A 82 -3.11 12.76 0.63
CA THR A 82 -3.73 13.43 -0.53
C THR A 82 -4.01 12.48 -1.69
N SER A 83 -3.68 11.19 -1.58
CA SER A 83 -3.91 10.18 -2.62
C SER A 83 -5.22 9.44 -2.39
N CYS A 84 -5.85 8.91 -3.47
CA CYS A 84 -7.03 8.04 -3.41
C CYS A 84 -6.71 6.56 -3.62
N GLY A 85 -5.43 6.19 -3.69
CA GLY A 85 -5.06 4.79 -3.90
C GLY A 85 -5.61 3.89 -2.80
N THR A 86 -5.91 2.65 -3.16
CA THR A 86 -6.32 1.63 -2.21
C THR A 86 -5.29 1.49 -1.10
N LEU A 87 -5.77 1.37 0.12
CA LEU A 87 -4.98 1.04 1.29
C LEU A 87 -5.32 -0.38 1.75
N TYR A 88 -4.42 -0.96 2.52
CA TYR A 88 -4.54 -2.34 2.99
C TYR A 88 -4.44 -2.40 4.50
N ARG A 89 -5.13 -3.37 5.10
CA ARG A 89 -5.01 -3.65 6.51
C ARG A 89 -5.07 -5.14 6.80
N ALA A 90 -4.01 -5.66 7.37
CA ALA A 90 -3.98 -7.00 7.94
C ALA A 90 -4.71 -7.01 9.30
N ASP A 91 -5.74 -7.85 9.48
CA ASP A 91 -6.52 -7.93 10.72
C ASP A 91 -6.91 -9.37 11.02
N GLY A 92 -7.05 -9.72 12.30
CA GLY A 92 -7.46 -11.05 12.74
C GLY A 92 -8.99 -11.24 12.79
N ARG A 93 -9.77 -10.17 12.74
CA ARG A 93 -11.24 -10.20 12.80
C ARG A 93 -11.82 -10.46 11.41
N GLY A 94 -12.83 -11.30 11.35
CA GLY A 94 -13.50 -11.66 10.09
C GLY A 94 -14.49 -10.61 9.58
N PRO A 95 -14.97 -10.80 8.33
CA PRO A 95 -15.88 -9.88 7.64
C PRO A 95 -17.19 -9.66 8.39
N SER A 96 -17.73 -10.66 9.09
CA SER A 96 -18.96 -10.53 9.88
C SER A 96 -18.90 -9.43 10.96
N VAL A 97 -17.70 -9.15 11.47
CA VAL A 97 -17.45 -8.07 12.43
C VAL A 97 -17.14 -6.77 11.69
N ILE A 98 -16.15 -6.81 10.80
CA ILE A 98 -15.62 -5.59 10.18
C ILE A 98 -16.60 -4.95 9.20
N PHE A 99 -17.36 -5.71 8.43
CA PHE A 99 -18.38 -5.15 7.53
C PHE A 99 -19.60 -4.59 8.28
N LYS A 100 -19.80 -4.98 9.54
CA LYS A 100 -20.84 -4.42 10.39
C LYS A 100 -20.40 -3.15 11.10
N GLU A 101 -19.20 -3.14 11.68
CA GLU A 101 -18.75 -2.11 12.62
C GLU A 101 -17.74 -1.12 12.04
N GLY A 102 -17.05 -1.49 10.97
CA GLY A 102 -15.86 -0.81 10.49
C GLY A 102 -14.64 -1.13 11.36
N PHE A 103 -13.56 -0.42 11.11
CA PHE A 103 -12.37 -0.47 11.96
C PHE A 103 -12.47 0.62 13.04
N ARG A 104 -12.79 0.23 14.26
CA ARG A 104 -12.85 1.16 15.39
C ARG A 104 -11.48 1.26 16.07
N PRO A 105 -11.05 2.46 16.47
CA PRO A 105 -9.85 2.64 17.28
C PRO A 105 -10.05 2.09 18.69
N ARG A 106 -8.94 1.90 19.40
CA ARG A 106 -9.00 1.38 20.77
C ARG A 106 -9.46 2.41 21.80
N ASP A 107 -9.07 3.67 21.60
CA ASP A 107 -9.46 4.74 22.52
C ASP A 107 -9.38 6.12 21.83
N VAL A 108 -10.55 6.77 21.67
CA VAL A 108 -10.65 8.11 21.07
C VAL A 108 -10.72 9.23 22.10
N VAL A 109 -10.92 8.91 23.37
CA VAL A 109 -11.10 9.93 24.42
C VAL A 109 -9.80 10.17 25.18
N ASP A 110 -9.25 9.11 25.76
CA ASP A 110 -8.09 9.19 26.65
C ASP A 110 -6.83 8.57 25.99
N GLY A 111 -6.95 8.09 24.77
CA GLY A 111 -5.87 7.41 24.03
C GLY A 111 -4.68 8.30 23.69
N GLN A 112 -3.63 7.66 23.23
CA GLN A 112 -2.37 8.31 22.82
C GLN A 112 -2.54 9.05 21.48
N TYR A 113 -2.56 10.37 21.51
CA TYR A 113 -2.67 11.25 20.35
C TYR A 113 -1.32 11.65 19.74
N ASP A 114 -0.21 11.47 20.48
CA ASP A 114 1.14 11.62 19.95
C ASP A 114 1.40 10.47 18.97
N LEU A 115 1.53 10.81 17.69
CA LEU A 115 1.64 9.85 16.59
C LEU A 115 2.93 9.03 16.67
N GLU A 116 4.03 9.66 17.08
CA GLU A 116 5.30 8.96 17.21
C GLU A 116 5.23 7.89 18.33
N LYS A 117 4.67 8.24 19.49
CA LYS A 117 4.48 7.27 20.58
C LYS A 117 3.50 6.15 20.16
N TYR A 118 2.43 6.47 19.45
CA TYR A 118 1.51 5.47 18.91
C TYR A 118 2.25 4.45 18.04
N VAL A 119 3.05 4.92 17.08
CA VAL A 119 3.79 4.07 16.15
C VAL A 119 4.85 3.23 16.86
N LEU A 120 5.58 3.83 17.81
CA LEU A 120 6.70 3.15 18.47
C LEU A 120 6.30 2.20 19.60
N VAL A 121 5.20 2.49 20.31
CA VAL A 121 4.85 1.80 21.58
C VAL A 121 3.55 1.00 21.49
N ASN A 122 2.73 1.20 20.45
CA ASN A 122 1.45 0.50 20.24
C ASN A 122 0.48 0.57 21.44
N GLN A 123 0.32 1.73 22.02
CA GLN A 123 -0.64 2.00 23.11
C GLN A 123 -2.08 2.14 22.58
N PRO A 124 -3.12 2.05 23.45
CA PRO A 124 -4.46 2.49 23.10
C PRO A 124 -4.44 3.92 22.55
N SER A 125 -5.05 4.12 21.41
CA SER A 125 -4.94 5.37 20.64
C SER A 125 -6.20 5.61 19.82
N PRO A 126 -6.42 6.84 19.32
CA PRO A 126 -7.50 7.15 18.41
C PRO A 126 -7.27 6.63 16.98
N TYR A 127 -6.14 5.99 16.70
CA TYR A 127 -5.75 5.63 15.34
C TYR A 127 -6.09 4.19 14.98
N VAL A 128 -6.37 4.00 13.68
CA VAL A 128 -6.38 2.71 13.01
C VAL A 128 -5.36 2.73 11.89
N SER A 129 -4.41 1.80 11.93
CA SER A 129 -3.34 1.66 10.96
C SER A 129 -3.83 1.03 9.66
N THR A 130 -3.39 1.57 8.54
CA THR A 130 -3.43 0.97 7.20
C THR A 130 -2.08 1.15 6.53
N THR A 131 -1.89 0.60 5.34
CA THR A 131 -0.64 0.71 4.60
C THR A 131 -0.89 0.90 3.11
N TYR A 132 0.08 1.47 2.41
CA TYR A 132 0.14 1.44 0.94
C TYR A 132 0.68 0.10 0.40
N ASP A 133 1.43 -0.66 1.22
CA ASP A 133 2.01 -1.95 0.84
C ASP A 133 0.96 -3.07 0.92
N HIS A 134 0.49 -3.52 -0.27
CA HIS A 134 -0.43 -4.66 -0.36
C HIS A 134 0.10 -5.89 0.37
N ASP A 135 1.40 -6.12 0.31
CA ASP A 135 2.04 -7.35 0.78
C ASP A 135 2.44 -7.31 2.26
N LEU A 136 2.14 -6.20 2.96
CA LEU A 136 2.48 -6.07 4.38
C LEU A 136 1.86 -7.19 5.24
N PHE A 137 0.69 -7.73 4.85
CA PHE A 137 0.06 -8.85 5.55
C PHE A 137 0.95 -10.09 5.65
N LYS A 138 1.89 -10.28 4.72
CA LYS A 138 2.86 -11.38 4.73
C LYS A 138 3.83 -11.29 5.91
N LYS A 139 4.09 -10.08 6.42
CA LYS A 139 4.91 -9.83 7.62
C LYS A 139 4.10 -10.05 8.91
N TRP A 140 2.79 -9.86 8.87
CA TRP A 140 1.88 -10.00 10.00
C TRP A 140 1.13 -11.32 9.91
N LYS A 141 1.03 -12.06 11.03
CA LYS A 141 0.33 -13.35 11.08
C LYS A 141 -1.19 -13.13 11.20
N SER A 142 -1.78 -12.35 10.32
CA SER A 142 -3.20 -12.05 10.31
C SER A 142 -3.98 -13.07 9.49
N ALA A 143 -5.25 -13.25 9.83
CA ALA A 143 -6.13 -14.17 9.12
C ALA A 143 -6.73 -13.56 7.86
N PHE A 144 -6.73 -12.22 7.76
CA PHE A 144 -7.39 -11.48 6.69
C PHE A 144 -6.56 -10.30 6.23
N ASN A 145 -6.63 -9.99 4.92
CA ASN A 145 -6.16 -8.73 4.33
C ASN A 145 -7.36 -7.96 3.80
N TYR A 146 -7.61 -6.76 4.35
CA TYR A 146 -8.71 -5.88 3.99
C TYR A 146 -8.26 -4.83 3.00
N TYR A 147 -9.12 -4.53 2.04
CA TYR A 147 -8.98 -3.49 1.03
C TYR A 147 -9.81 -2.28 1.45
N VAL A 148 -9.17 -1.13 1.55
CA VAL A 148 -9.75 0.10 2.07
C VAL A 148 -9.66 1.21 1.03
N ASP A 149 -10.80 1.83 0.76
CA ASP A 149 -10.93 3.01 -0.09
C ASP A 149 -11.56 4.13 0.74
N ALA A 150 -10.71 4.88 1.43
CA ALA A 150 -11.13 5.86 2.44
C ALA A 150 -10.47 7.23 2.20
N PRO A 151 -11.22 8.34 2.36
CA PRO A 151 -10.66 9.69 2.30
C PRO A 151 -9.85 10.01 3.57
N GLY A 152 -8.84 10.85 3.41
CA GLY A 152 -8.02 11.33 4.52
C GLY A 152 -7.02 10.30 5.03
N GLY A 153 -6.82 10.28 6.35
CA GLY A 153 -5.75 9.56 7.01
C GLY A 153 -4.47 10.39 7.10
N VAL A 154 -3.68 10.14 8.13
CA VAL A 154 -2.39 10.79 8.38
C VAL A 154 -1.28 9.92 7.78
N ASP A 155 -0.49 10.48 6.86
CA ASP A 155 0.69 9.83 6.32
C ASP A 155 1.79 9.88 7.40
N VAL A 156 2.07 8.73 7.99
CA VAL A 156 2.96 8.62 9.15
C VAL A 156 4.38 9.08 8.80
N ASN A 157 4.95 8.57 7.72
CA ASN A 157 6.31 8.91 7.33
C ASN A 157 6.48 10.38 6.99
N LYS A 158 5.45 11.02 6.41
CA LYS A 158 5.50 12.47 6.16
C LYS A 158 5.33 13.30 7.42
N THR A 159 4.71 12.74 8.46
CA THR A 159 4.45 13.44 9.71
C THR A 159 5.62 13.35 10.69
N ILE A 160 6.17 12.15 10.90
CA ILE A 160 7.23 11.91 11.89
C ILE A 160 8.58 11.54 11.29
N GLY A 161 8.72 11.61 9.95
CA GLY A 161 9.91 11.19 9.21
C GLY A 161 9.91 9.70 8.89
N ASP A 162 10.84 9.29 8.04
CA ASP A 162 10.96 7.93 7.49
C ASP A 162 12.15 7.14 8.06
N THR A 163 12.73 7.62 9.16
CA THR A 163 13.91 7.00 9.81
C THR A 163 13.55 6.14 11.01
N HIS A 164 12.27 6.07 11.39
CA HIS A 164 11.82 5.22 12.50
C HIS A 164 11.78 3.73 12.11
N LYS A 165 11.82 2.85 13.10
CA LYS A 165 11.94 1.39 12.90
C LYS A 165 10.83 0.72 12.07
N TRP A 166 9.71 1.39 11.86
CA TRP A 166 8.55 0.90 11.12
C TRP A 166 8.27 1.66 9.82
N ALA A 167 9.19 2.51 9.37
CA ALA A 167 9.00 3.35 8.18
C ALA A 167 8.73 2.53 6.90
N ASP A 168 9.26 1.31 6.83
CA ASP A 168 9.05 0.37 5.71
C ASP A 168 7.59 -0.11 5.59
N GLN A 169 6.76 0.10 6.61
CA GLN A 169 5.34 -0.25 6.57
C GLN A 169 4.49 0.76 5.78
N GLN A 170 5.03 1.93 5.43
CA GLN A 170 4.33 2.98 4.70
C GLN A 170 2.92 3.25 5.28
N GLU A 171 2.88 3.45 6.59
CA GLU A 171 1.63 3.53 7.35
C GLU A 171 0.84 4.79 7.06
N VAL A 172 -0.48 4.61 6.92
CA VAL A 172 -1.48 5.67 6.99
C VAL A 172 -2.36 5.43 8.21
N ALA A 173 -2.30 6.32 9.18
CA ALA A 173 -3.08 6.25 10.42
C ALA A 173 -4.39 7.02 10.30
N PHE A 174 -5.53 6.37 10.58
CA PHE A 174 -6.86 6.98 10.52
C PHE A 174 -7.35 7.38 11.91
N PRO A 175 -7.39 8.69 12.23
CA PRO A 175 -7.99 9.17 13.47
C PRO A 175 -9.49 8.90 13.49
N GLY A 176 -9.99 8.30 14.58
CA GLY A 176 -11.38 7.86 14.71
C GLY A 176 -11.69 6.56 13.96
N GLY A 177 -10.68 5.91 13.36
CA GLY A 177 -10.85 4.66 12.64
C GLY A 177 -11.46 4.82 11.25
N ILE A 178 -12.05 3.72 10.72
CA ILE A 178 -12.56 3.66 9.35
C ILE A 178 -13.98 3.10 9.36
N ALA A 179 -14.94 3.91 8.94
CA ALA A 179 -16.34 3.49 8.84
C ALA A 179 -16.52 2.41 7.77
N ARG A 180 -17.42 1.45 8.03
CA ARG A 180 -17.65 0.27 7.18
C ARG A 180 -17.84 0.58 5.69
N ARG A 181 -18.44 1.73 5.36
CA ARG A 181 -18.69 2.13 3.97
C ARG A 181 -17.44 2.41 3.14
N TYR A 182 -16.27 2.51 3.78
CA TYR A 182 -14.98 2.73 3.13
C TYR A 182 -14.12 1.46 3.02
N ILE A 183 -14.65 0.33 3.44
CA ILE A 183 -14.01 -0.97 3.32
C ILE A 183 -14.56 -1.64 2.07
N VAL A 184 -13.71 -1.90 1.09
CA VAL A 184 -14.08 -2.45 -0.21
C VAL A 184 -14.44 -3.92 -0.08
N GLY A 185 -13.55 -4.67 0.58
CA GLY A 185 -13.67 -6.10 0.72
C GLY A 185 -12.51 -6.68 1.54
N VAL A 186 -12.43 -7.99 1.53
CA VAL A 186 -11.44 -8.75 2.30
C VAL A 186 -11.08 -10.05 1.59
N CYS A 187 -9.82 -10.44 1.69
CA CYS A 187 -9.38 -11.78 1.32
C CYS A 187 -8.85 -12.52 2.55
N PRO A 188 -9.27 -13.79 2.78
CA PRO A 188 -8.62 -14.64 3.76
C PRO A 188 -7.17 -14.89 3.38
N VAL A 189 -6.32 -15.06 4.39
CA VAL A 189 -4.89 -15.32 4.19
C VAL A 189 -4.57 -16.75 4.62
N ASP A 190 -4.00 -17.53 3.72
CA ASP A 190 -3.42 -18.82 4.05
C ASP A 190 -2.20 -18.60 4.95
N LYS A 191 -2.25 -19.16 6.16
CA LYS A 191 -1.22 -18.96 7.18
C LYS A 191 0.10 -19.67 6.89
N GLN A 192 0.08 -20.70 6.05
CA GLN A 192 1.26 -21.50 5.71
C GLN A 192 2.01 -20.84 4.54
N THR A 193 1.30 -20.54 3.48
CA THR A 193 1.88 -19.93 2.26
C THR A 193 2.01 -18.41 2.36
N ARG A 194 1.29 -17.78 3.29
CA ARG A 194 1.19 -16.31 3.43
C ARG A 194 0.71 -15.64 2.14
N THR A 195 -0.28 -16.24 1.51
CA THR A 195 -0.93 -15.73 0.30
C THR A 195 -2.42 -15.54 0.55
N GLU A 196 -3.02 -14.61 -0.17
CA GLU A 196 -4.47 -14.46 -0.17
C GLU A 196 -5.14 -15.64 -0.89
N ILE A 197 -6.24 -16.14 -0.31
CA ILE A 197 -7.08 -17.17 -0.94
C ILE A 197 -8.11 -16.45 -1.83
N MET A 198 -7.69 -16.12 -3.06
CA MET A 198 -8.44 -15.27 -3.98
C MET A 198 -9.87 -15.76 -4.26
N SER A 199 -10.10 -17.08 -4.24
CA SER A 199 -11.43 -17.68 -4.44
C SER A 199 -12.38 -17.46 -3.27
N GLU A 200 -11.88 -17.03 -2.11
CA GLU A 200 -12.65 -16.81 -0.88
C GLU A 200 -12.72 -15.32 -0.52
N CYS A 201 -12.29 -14.43 -1.41
CA CYS A 201 -12.43 -12.99 -1.18
C CYS A 201 -13.90 -12.58 -1.17
N GLU A 202 -14.26 -11.74 -0.21
CA GLU A 202 -15.61 -11.24 -0.02
C GLU A 202 -15.69 -9.73 -0.26
N SER A 203 -16.66 -9.29 -1.06
CA SER A 203 -16.98 -7.87 -1.23
C SER A 203 -17.85 -7.38 -0.07
N ASN A 204 -17.58 -6.18 0.42
CA ASN A 204 -18.39 -5.56 1.46
C ASN A 204 -19.70 -4.99 0.88
N PRO A 205 -20.90 -5.49 1.27
CA PRO A 205 -22.17 -4.99 0.75
C PRO A 205 -22.47 -3.53 1.17
N HIS A 206 -21.75 -3.01 2.15
CA HIS A 206 -21.89 -1.64 2.65
C HIS A 206 -20.91 -0.65 2.03
N TYR A 207 -20.00 -1.11 1.18
CA TYR A 207 -19.05 -0.22 0.52
C TYR A 207 -19.77 0.82 -0.33
N ARG A 208 -19.25 2.06 -0.28
CA ARG A 208 -19.70 3.18 -1.13
C ARG A 208 -18.47 3.96 -1.59
N PRO A 209 -18.21 4.01 -2.90
CA PRO A 209 -17.15 4.86 -3.45
C PRO A 209 -17.37 6.31 -2.99
N TRP A 210 -16.28 7.00 -2.74
CA TRP A 210 -16.31 8.39 -2.24
C TRP A 210 -15.71 9.40 -3.23
N HIS A 211 -15.14 8.93 -4.32
CA HIS A 211 -14.58 9.69 -5.45
C HIS A 211 -15.03 9.11 -6.78
#